data_0577a2691440bf434b13fa3f12259acf
#
_entry.id   0577a2691440bf434b13fa3f12259acf
#
_cell.length_a   1.000
_cell.length_b   1.000
_cell.length_c   1.000
_cell.angle_alpha   90.00
_cell.angle_beta   90.00
_cell.angle_gamma   90.00
#
_symmetry.space_group_name_H-M   'P 1'
#
loop_
_entity.id
_entity.type
_entity.pdbx_description
1 polymer ?
#
loop_
_entity_poly.entity_id
_entity_poly.type
_entity_poly.pdbx_seq_one_letter_code
_entity_poly.pdbx_strand_id
1 'polypeptide(L)'
;MRPMSQTCHKVPASLLVMDRIAGDRVVLDPLAPGDAEALLAIHRRPEVVAWWGRPADGFPGDEPESTRFTIRVGGEVAGLIQFGEEAEPEYRHAWIDLFVDPDRHGEGLGADAVATLARHLIDARGHHRITIDPAVDNAAAVRAYEKAGFRPVGVMRRAWRDPEGEWRDSLLMELVVGPR
;
A
#
# COMPACT_ATOMS: atom_id res chain seq x y z
N MET A 1 -1.33 39.39 17.05
CA MET A 1 -1.04 37.97 17.19
C MET A 1 -2.35 37.25 17.34
N ARG A 2 -2.91 36.71 16.25
CA ARG A 2 -4.18 35.98 16.25
C ARG A 2 -3.87 34.49 16.31
N PRO A 3 -4.55 33.67 17.11
CA PRO A 3 -4.35 32.23 17.11
C PRO A 3 -4.94 31.64 15.81
N MET A 4 -4.12 30.88 15.09
CA MET A 4 -4.58 30.07 13.97
C MET A 4 -5.47 28.94 14.51
N SER A 5 -6.76 29.05 14.24
CA SER A 5 -7.72 28.00 14.49
C SER A 5 -7.47 26.89 13.46
N GLN A 6 -6.90 25.78 13.92
CA GLN A 6 -6.85 24.54 13.14
C GLN A 6 -8.26 23.95 13.07
N THR A 7 -8.99 24.32 12.04
CA THR A 7 -10.23 23.63 11.69
C THR A 7 -9.82 22.41 10.85
N CYS A 8 -9.60 21.31 11.55
CA CYS A 8 -9.50 19.99 10.92
C CYS A 8 -10.83 19.73 10.18
N HIS A 9 -10.86 19.97 8.89
CA HIS A 9 -11.99 19.58 8.06
C HIS A 9 -11.93 18.06 7.92
N LYS A 10 -12.68 17.35 8.79
CA LYS A 10 -13.05 15.97 8.52
C LYS A 10 -13.77 15.95 7.18
N VAL A 11 -13.08 15.46 6.16
CA VAL A 11 -13.72 15.04 4.93
C VAL A 11 -14.75 13.98 5.34
N PRO A 12 -16.04 14.15 5.04
CA PRO A 12 -17.00 13.12 5.34
C PRO A 12 -16.56 11.85 4.60
N ALA A 13 -16.44 10.75 5.34
CA ALA A 13 -16.35 9.43 4.74
C ALA A 13 -17.68 9.20 3.98
N SER A 14 -17.77 9.76 2.79
CA SER A 14 -18.74 9.38 1.80
C SER A 14 -18.54 7.89 1.61
N LEU A 15 -19.58 7.10 1.86
CA LEU A 15 -19.67 5.70 1.46
C LEU A 15 -19.55 5.64 -0.08
N LEU A 16 -18.37 5.85 -0.60
CA LEU A 16 -18.00 5.37 -1.91
C LEU A 16 -17.91 3.87 -1.74
N VAL A 17 -18.91 3.16 -2.25
CA VAL A 17 -18.78 1.74 -2.51
C VAL A 17 -17.50 1.62 -3.32
N MET A 18 -16.42 1.16 -2.68
CA MET A 18 -15.16 0.96 -3.38
C MET A 18 -15.40 -0.19 -4.34
N ASP A 19 -15.30 0.12 -5.63
CA ASP A 19 -15.49 -0.89 -6.66
C ASP A 19 -14.28 -1.83 -6.72
N ARG A 20 -14.56 -3.04 -7.14
CA ARG A 20 -13.53 -4.02 -7.51
C ARG A 20 -12.67 -3.46 -8.63
N ILE A 21 -11.34 -3.59 -8.49
CA ILE A 21 -10.37 -3.14 -9.49
C ILE A 21 -9.69 -4.37 -10.10
N ALA A 22 -9.82 -4.56 -11.41
CA ALA A 22 -9.22 -5.69 -12.11
C ALA A 22 -7.84 -5.33 -12.66
N GLY A 23 -6.84 -6.15 -12.32
CA GLY A 23 -5.52 -6.20 -12.92
C GLY A 23 -5.42 -7.30 -13.98
N ASP A 24 -4.20 -7.55 -14.45
CA ASP A 24 -3.92 -8.61 -15.42
C ASP A 24 -3.93 -10.01 -14.78
N ARG A 25 -3.46 -10.10 -13.53
CA ARG A 25 -3.30 -11.34 -12.76
C ARG A 25 -4.09 -11.34 -11.48
N VAL A 26 -4.34 -10.15 -10.91
CA VAL A 26 -5.02 -9.98 -9.64
C VAL A 26 -6.34 -9.25 -9.80
N VAL A 27 -7.19 -9.42 -8.81
CA VAL A 27 -8.35 -8.56 -8.58
C VAL A 27 -8.19 -7.96 -7.19
N LEU A 28 -8.35 -6.65 -7.08
CA LEU A 28 -8.37 -5.92 -5.83
C LEU A 28 -9.83 -5.75 -5.40
N ASP A 29 -10.26 -6.55 -4.44
CA ASP A 29 -11.59 -6.44 -3.85
C ASP A 29 -11.55 -5.56 -2.60
N PRO A 30 -12.52 -4.68 -2.37
CA PRO A 30 -12.64 -3.99 -1.09
C PRO A 30 -12.56 -5.00 0.06
N LEU A 31 -11.79 -4.65 1.09
CA LEU A 31 -11.60 -5.53 2.25
C LEU A 31 -12.95 -5.91 2.85
N ALA A 32 -13.20 -7.21 2.95
CA ALA A 32 -14.41 -7.76 3.55
C ALA A 32 -14.12 -8.47 4.88
N PRO A 33 -15.06 -8.46 5.85
CA PRO A 33 -14.86 -9.15 7.13
C PRO A 33 -14.52 -10.64 6.98
N GLY A 34 -15.02 -11.30 5.95
CA GLY A 34 -14.76 -12.71 5.64
C GLY A 34 -13.31 -13.01 5.22
N ASP A 35 -12.52 -11.99 4.89
CA ASP A 35 -11.12 -12.13 4.48
C ASP A 35 -10.15 -12.13 5.66
N ALA A 36 -10.60 -11.71 6.84
CA ALA A 36 -9.75 -11.42 7.99
C ALA A 36 -8.89 -12.62 8.42
N GLU A 37 -9.48 -13.81 8.47
CA GLU A 37 -8.76 -15.02 8.89
C GLU A 37 -7.63 -15.38 7.93
N ALA A 38 -7.92 -15.39 6.63
CA ALA A 38 -6.93 -15.70 5.59
C ALA A 38 -5.81 -14.66 5.53
N LEU A 39 -6.17 -13.36 5.58
CA LEU A 39 -5.19 -12.27 5.59
C LEU A 39 -4.30 -12.32 6.84
N LEU A 40 -4.87 -12.60 8.01
CA LEU A 40 -4.11 -12.74 9.24
C LEU A 40 -3.17 -13.95 9.21
N ALA A 41 -3.61 -15.07 8.61
CA ALA A 41 -2.76 -16.25 8.43
C ALA A 41 -1.55 -15.93 7.55
N ILE A 42 -1.76 -15.22 6.43
CA ILE A 42 -0.67 -14.76 5.54
C ILE A 42 0.25 -13.77 6.27
N HIS A 43 -0.32 -12.76 6.96
CA HIS A 43 0.48 -11.74 7.65
C HIS A 43 1.39 -12.35 8.73
N ARG A 44 0.97 -13.41 9.40
CA ARG A 44 1.77 -14.08 10.44
C ARG A 44 2.93 -14.91 9.90
N ARG A 45 3.03 -15.11 8.58
CA ARG A 45 4.16 -15.80 7.99
C ARG A 45 5.46 -15.02 8.27
N PRO A 46 6.55 -15.70 8.67
CA PRO A 46 7.82 -15.03 8.98
C PRO A 46 8.33 -14.15 7.85
N GLU A 47 8.11 -14.57 6.60
CA GLU A 47 8.52 -13.84 5.40
C GLU A 47 7.77 -12.50 5.22
N VAL A 48 6.52 -12.42 5.69
CA VAL A 48 5.74 -11.17 5.69
C VAL A 48 6.10 -10.33 6.90
N VAL A 49 6.15 -10.95 8.08
CA VAL A 49 6.52 -10.26 9.34
C VAL A 49 7.87 -9.56 9.22
N ALA A 50 8.82 -10.17 8.52
CA ALA A 50 10.17 -9.61 8.33
C ALA A 50 10.16 -8.23 7.65
N TRP A 51 9.17 -7.93 6.80
CA TRP A 51 9.11 -6.69 6.02
C TRP A 51 7.93 -5.78 6.40
N TRP A 52 6.86 -6.36 6.93
CA TRP A 52 5.62 -5.64 7.22
C TRP A 52 5.34 -5.50 8.72
N GLY A 53 6.21 -6.06 9.56
CA GLY A 53 6.02 -6.08 11.01
C GLY A 53 4.98 -7.11 11.45
N ARG A 54 4.75 -7.18 12.76
CA ARG A 54 3.73 -8.06 13.35
C ARG A 54 2.34 -7.45 13.15
N PRO A 55 1.31 -8.28 12.90
CA PRO A 55 -0.07 -7.77 12.83
C PRO A 55 -0.46 -7.09 14.15
N ALA A 56 -1.02 -5.88 14.05
CA ALA A 56 -1.60 -5.18 15.17
C ALA A 56 -2.89 -5.87 15.65
N ASP A 57 -3.31 -5.56 16.88
CA ASP A 57 -4.63 -5.95 17.36
C ASP A 57 -5.70 -5.31 16.47
N GLY A 58 -6.71 -6.10 16.07
CA GLY A 58 -7.77 -5.64 15.16
C GLY A 58 -7.47 -5.75 13.66
N PHE A 59 -6.24 -6.17 13.27
CA PHE A 59 -5.91 -6.42 11.86
C PHE A 59 -6.88 -7.47 11.24
N PRO A 60 -7.37 -7.24 10.00
CA PRO A 60 -7.05 -6.15 9.06
C PRO A 60 -8.02 -4.95 9.13
N GLY A 61 -8.87 -4.83 10.14
CA GLY A 61 -10.01 -3.91 10.15
C GLY A 61 -9.69 -2.46 10.52
N ASP A 62 -8.82 -2.22 11.48
CA ASP A 62 -8.70 -0.92 12.15
C ASP A 62 -7.50 -0.09 11.68
N GLU A 63 -7.64 0.55 10.52
CA GLU A 63 -6.70 1.55 10.02
C GLU A 63 -7.46 2.72 9.39
N PRO A 64 -7.84 3.72 10.18
CA PRO A 64 -8.70 4.82 9.69
C PRO A 64 -8.04 5.72 8.64
N GLU A 65 -6.70 5.66 8.52
CA GLU A 65 -5.93 6.51 7.60
C GLU A 65 -5.63 5.84 6.26
N SER A 66 -6.02 4.56 6.09
CA SER A 66 -5.78 3.82 4.86
C SER A 66 -7.05 3.16 4.31
N THR A 67 -7.10 3.06 3.00
CA THR A 67 -8.10 2.27 2.28
C THR A 67 -7.48 0.93 1.90
N ARG A 68 -8.15 -0.18 2.26
CA ARG A 68 -7.62 -1.53 2.11
C ARG A 68 -8.40 -2.35 1.10
N PHE A 69 -7.64 -3.13 0.33
CA PHE A 69 -8.15 -4.14 -0.58
C PHE A 69 -7.54 -5.50 -0.30
N THR A 70 -8.35 -6.54 -0.46
CA THR A 70 -7.87 -7.91 -0.55
C THR A 70 -7.36 -8.16 -1.96
N ILE A 71 -6.11 -8.61 -2.09
CA ILE A 71 -5.57 -9.12 -3.36
C ILE A 71 -6.10 -10.53 -3.57
N ARG A 72 -6.78 -10.76 -4.71
CA ARG A 72 -7.29 -12.09 -5.08
C ARG A 72 -6.72 -12.59 -6.38
N VAL A 73 -6.55 -13.90 -6.45
CA VAL A 73 -6.17 -14.62 -7.67
C VAL A 73 -7.06 -15.85 -7.80
N GLY A 74 -7.81 -15.93 -8.87
CA GLY A 74 -8.78 -17.02 -9.06
C GLY A 74 -9.90 -17.06 -8.00
N GLY A 75 -10.17 -15.93 -7.33
CA GLY A 75 -11.14 -15.83 -6.24
C GLY A 75 -10.56 -16.07 -4.84
N GLU A 76 -9.37 -16.64 -4.72
CA GLU A 76 -8.70 -16.89 -3.45
C GLU A 76 -7.93 -15.68 -2.93
N VAL A 77 -7.85 -15.52 -1.61
CA VAL A 77 -7.05 -14.48 -0.94
C VAL A 77 -5.58 -14.77 -1.17
N ALA A 78 -4.87 -13.79 -1.72
CA ALA A 78 -3.43 -13.88 -2.03
C ALA A 78 -2.60 -12.77 -1.35
N GLY A 79 -3.23 -11.87 -0.61
CA GLY A 79 -2.54 -10.79 0.09
C GLY A 79 -3.45 -9.59 0.35
N LEU A 80 -2.84 -8.52 0.83
CA LEU A 80 -3.48 -7.24 1.10
C LEU A 80 -2.69 -6.13 0.41
N ILE A 81 -3.39 -5.14 -0.11
CA ILE A 81 -2.83 -3.87 -0.58
C ILE A 81 -3.63 -2.72 0.01
N GLN A 82 -2.94 -1.66 0.41
CA GLN A 82 -3.55 -0.47 0.97
C GLN A 82 -2.96 0.79 0.36
N PHE A 83 -3.72 1.89 0.47
CA PHE A 83 -3.23 3.21 0.15
C PHE A 83 -3.75 4.24 1.15
N GLY A 84 -2.99 5.32 1.33
CA GLY A 84 -3.45 6.54 1.97
C GLY A 84 -3.23 7.73 1.06
N GLU A 85 -3.86 8.85 1.41
CA GLU A 85 -3.85 10.06 0.61
C GLU A 85 -3.46 11.26 1.46
N GLU A 86 -2.53 12.08 0.96
CA GLU A 86 -2.35 13.45 1.44
C GLU A 86 -3.31 14.35 0.66
N ALA A 87 -4.23 14.98 1.39
CA ALA A 87 -5.34 15.73 0.80
C ALA A 87 -5.03 17.22 0.62
N GLU A 88 -3.98 17.75 1.30
CA GLU A 88 -3.59 19.16 1.16
C GLU A 88 -3.19 19.44 -0.28
N PRO A 89 -3.82 20.43 -0.96
CA PRO A 89 -3.63 20.66 -2.39
C PRO A 89 -2.18 20.86 -2.82
N GLU A 90 -1.37 21.54 -1.98
CA GLU A 90 0.03 21.83 -2.24
C GLU A 90 0.95 20.61 -2.11
N TYR A 91 0.50 19.57 -1.39
CA TYR A 91 1.28 18.36 -1.10
C TYR A 91 0.59 17.09 -1.58
N ARG A 92 -0.50 17.22 -2.31
CA ARG A 92 -1.38 16.11 -2.69
C ARG A 92 -0.63 14.98 -3.38
N HIS A 93 -0.66 13.81 -2.78
CA HIS A 93 -0.13 12.56 -3.33
C HIS A 93 -0.84 11.36 -2.68
N ALA A 94 -0.57 10.17 -3.18
CA ALA A 94 -0.97 8.92 -2.52
C ALA A 94 0.26 8.07 -2.21
N TRP A 95 0.14 7.20 -1.20
CA TRP A 95 1.13 6.16 -0.91
C TRP A 95 0.47 4.80 -0.97
N ILE A 96 1.25 3.78 -1.31
CA ILE A 96 0.82 2.38 -1.40
C ILE A 96 1.69 1.53 -0.49
N ASP A 97 1.09 0.52 0.13
CA ASP A 97 1.79 -0.53 0.84
C ASP A 97 1.07 -1.87 0.66
N LEU A 98 1.79 -3.02 0.68
CA LEU A 98 1.20 -4.33 0.44
C LEU A 98 2.06 -5.47 0.96
N PHE A 99 1.38 -6.61 1.15
CA PHE A 99 2.05 -7.91 1.19
C PHE A 99 1.31 -8.93 0.32
N VAL A 100 2.06 -9.93 -0.15
CA VAL A 100 1.55 -11.06 -0.93
C VAL A 100 1.92 -12.34 -0.21
N ASP A 101 1.07 -13.35 -0.30
CA ASP A 101 1.33 -14.69 0.23
C ASP A 101 2.69 -15.20 -0.27
N PRO A 102 3.61 -15.56 0.65
CA PRO A 102 4.93 -16.07 0.30
C PRO A 102 4.90 -17.29 -0.61
N ASP A 103 3.89 -18.15 -0.50
CA ASP A 103 3.75 -19.34 -1.34
C ASP A 103 3.45 -18.99 -2.81
N ARG A 104 3.13 -17.73 -3.08
CA ARG A 104 2.85 -17.18 -4.41
C ARG A 104 3.89 -16.17 -4.90
N HIS A 105 5.00 -16.07 -4.19
CA HIS A 105 6.12 -15.24 -4.63
C HIS A 105 6.68 -15.72 -5.97
N GLY A 106 7.13 -14.78 -6.81
CA GLY A 106 7.63 -15.08 -8.17
C GLY A 106 6.55 -15.11 -9.26
N GLU A 107 5.25 -15.15 -8.92
CA GLU A 107 4.14 -15.11 -9.89
C GLU A 107 3.90 -13.70 -10.47
N GLY A 108 4.58 -12.66 -9.96
CA GLY A 108 4.41 -11.28 -10.41
C GLY A 108 3.19 -10.55 -9.83
N LEU A 109 2.53 -11.14 -8.82
CA LEU A 109 1.30 -10.61 -8.23
C LEU A 109 1.50 -9.24 -7.58
N GLY A 110 2.61 -9.04 -6.86
CA GLY A 110 2.91 -7.77 -6.20
C GLY A 110 3.07 -6.62 -7.21
N ALA A 111 3.79 -6.88 -8.31
CA ALA A 111 3.96 -5.87 -9.37
C ALA A 111 2.62 -5.52 -10.04
N ASP A 112 1.78 -6.52 -10.32
CA ASP A 112 0.46 -6.33 -10.93
C ASP A 112 -0.50 -5.61 -9.98
N ALA A 113 -0.51 -5.95 -8.69
CA ALA A 113 -1.34 -5.30 -7.69
C ALA A 113 -0.99 -3.81 -7.55
N VAL A 114 0.31 -3.48 -7.45
CA VAL A 114 0.79 -2.09 -7.36
C VAL A 114 0.46 -1.31 -8.63
N ALA A 115 0.73 -1.87 -9.82
CA ALA A 115 0.41 -1.21 -11.09
C ALA A 115 -1.10 -0.97 -11.24
N THR A 116 -1.92 -1.92 -10.81
CA THR A 116 -3.39 -1.84 -10.87
C THR A 116 -3.93 -0.75 -9.95
N LEU A 117 -3.46 -0.71 -8.69
CA LEU A 117 -3.89 0.31 -7.74
C LEU A 117 -3.36 1.70 -8.15
N ALA A 118 -2.10 1.79 -8.59
CA ALA A 118 -1.52 3.06 -9.04
C ALA A 118 -2.30 3.65 -10.22
N ARG A 119 -2.69 2.84 -11.20
CA ARG A 119 -3.54 3.28 -12.31
C ARG A 119 -4.88 3.81 -11.82
N HIS A 120 -5.54 3.11 -10.89
CA HIS A 120 -6.79 3.57 -10.30
C HIS A 120 -6.62 4.91 -9.56
N LEU A 121 -5.55 5.08 -8.78
CA LEU A 121 -5.26 6.32 -8.07
C LEU A 121 -5.01 7.50 -9.02
N ILE A 122 -4.40 7.25 -10.18
CA ILE A 122 -4.17 8.25 -11.22
C ILE A 122 -5.48 8.56 -11.96
N ASP A 123 -6.13 7.56 -12.55
CA ASP A 123 -7.21 7.75 -13.51
C ASP A 123 -8.54 8.10 -12.84
N ALA A 124 -8.87 7.45 -11.72
CA ALA A 124 -10.14 7.65 -11.03
C ALA A 124 -10.06 8.67 -9.90
N ARG A 125 -8.91 8.78 -9.21
CA ARG A 125 -8.76 9.69 -8.07
C ARG A 125 -7.93 10.94 -8.39
N GLY A 126 -7.29 10.99 -9.57
CA GLY A 126 -6.59 12.17 -10.09
C GLY A 126 -5.28 12.50 -9.35
N HIS A 127 -4.61 11.50 -8.78
CA HIS A 127 -3.28 11.72 -8.21
C HIS A 127 -2.24 11.84 -9.32
N HIS A 128 -1.33 12.80 -9.17
CA HIS A 128 -0.21 12.99 -10.09
C HIS A 128 1.08 12.33 -9.60
N ARG A 129 1.14 11.97 -8.30
CA ARG A 129 2.29 11.37 -7.66
C ARG A 129 1.84 10.26 -6.69
N ILE A 130 2.49 9.11 -6.80
CA ILE A 130 2.26 7.96 -5.91
C ILE A 130 3.62 7.52 -5.37
N THR A 131 3.69 7.22 -4.09
CA THR A 131 4.92 6.77 -3.42
C THR A 131 4.77 5.37 -2.85
N ILE A 132 5.89 4.68 -2.73
CA ILE A 132 6.04 3.39 -2.04
C ILE A 132 7.45 3.31 -1.49
N ASP A 133 7.66 2.67 -0.33
CA ASP A 133 8.96 2.70 0.34
C ASP A 133 9.38 1.33 0.90
N PRO A 134 9.74 0.38 0.02
CA PRO A 134 10.24 -0.92 0.46
C PRO A 134 11.50 -0.80 1.31
N ALA A 135 11.73 -1.75 2.19
CA ALA A 135 13.03 -1.88 2.86
C ALA A 135 14.15 -2.00 1.81
N VAL A 136 15.27 -1.32 2.01
CA VAL A 136 16.42 -1.31 1.07
C VAL A 136 16.88 -2.73 0.72
N ASP A 137 16.85 -3.62 1.71
CA ASP A 137 17.30 -5.01 1.56
C ASP A 137 16.24 -5.91 0.88
N ASN A 138 15.02 -5.43 0.68
CA ASN A 138 13.96 -6.16 -0.02
C ASN A 138 14.08 -6.00 -1.55
N ALA A 139 15.13 -6.56 -2.11
CA ALA A 139 15.41 -6.46 -3.55
C ALA A 139 14.27 -7.03 -4.43
N ALA A 140 13.46 -7.94 -3.91
CA ALA A 140 12.31 -8.48 -4.65
C ALA A 140 11.20 -7.44 -4.80
N ALA A 141 10.87 -6.71 -3.73
CA ALA A 141 9.90 -5.63 -3.75
C ALA A 141 10.39 -4.48 -4.64
N VAL A 142 11.65 -4.04 -4.50
CA VAL A 142 12.22 -2.99 -5.35
C VAL A 142 12.06 -3.32 -6.84
N ARG A 143 12.45 -4.53 -7.26
CA ARG A 143 12.27 -4.96 -8.65
C ARG A 143 10.81 -5.05 -9.09
N ALA A 144 9.90 -5.44 -8.20
CA ALA A 144 8.47 -5.48 -8.50
C ALA A 144 7.92 -4.07 -8.76
N TYR A 145 8.34 -3.10 -7.96
CA TYR A 145 7.87 -1.71 -8.08
C TYR A 145 8.51 -1.00 -9.29
N GLU A 146 9.77 -1.29 -9.61
CA GLU A 146 10.38 -0.84 -10.87
C GLU A 146 9.59 -1.34 -12.10
N LYS A 147 9.16 -2.62 -12.09
CA LYS A 147 8.29 -3.17 -13.14
C LYS A 147 6.93 -2.50 -13.21
N ALA A 148 6.38 -2.03 -12.08
CA ALA A 148 5.16 -1.26 -12.02
C ALA A 148 5.33 0.21 -12.44
N GLY A 149 6.57 0.64 -12.78
CA GLY A 149 6.88 1.98 -13.29
C GLY A 149 7.41 2.96 -12.25
N PHE A 150 7.57 2.55 -11.00
CA PHE A 150 8.17 3.38 -9.95
C PHE A 150 9.67 3.55 -10.17
N ARG A 151 10.19 4.70 -9.74
CA ARG A 151 11.62 5.03 -9.82
C ARG A 151 12.15 5.36 -8.43
N PRO A 152 13.38 4.95 -8.10
CA PRO A 152 14.03 5.35 -6.86
C PRO A 152 14.19 6.87 -6.75
N VAL A 153 13.87 7.40 -5.56
CA VAL A 153 14.11 8.81 -5.19
C VAL A 153 15.33 8.90 -4.28
N GLY A 154 15.40 8.06 -3.25
CA GLY A 154 16.51 8.06 -2.32
C GLY A 154 16.27 7.18 -1.09
N VAL A 155 17.34 6.96 -0.33
CA VAL A 155 17.29 6.16 0.89
C VAL A 155 16.83 7.00 2.07
N MET A 156 15.76 6.56 2.72
CA MET A 156 15.29 7.07 4.01
C MET A 156 15.98 6.26 5.12
N ARG A 157 16.92 6.89 5.81
CA ARG A 157 17.68 6.22 6.87
C ARG A 157 16.84 6.09 8.13
N ARG A 158 16.89 4.91 8.76
CA ARG A 158 16.17 4.60 10.01
C ARG A 158 14.67 4.90 9.89
N ALA A 159 14.07 4.48 8.78
CA ALA A 159 12.69 4.81 8.43
C ALA A 159 11.67 4.02 9.25
N TRP A 160 11.98 2.78 9.62
CA TRP A 160 11.08 1.91 10.35
C TRP A 160 11.82 0.97 11.32
N ARG A 161 11.09 0.35 12.23
CA ARG A 161 11.63 -0.66 13.15
C ARG A 161 11.18 -2.05 12.76
N ASP A 162 12.15 -2.95 12.64
CA ASP A 162 11.85 -4.37 12.42
C ASP A 162 11.24 -5.04 13.68
N PRO A 163 10.77 -6.29 13.57
CA PRO A 163 10.18 -7.02 14.69
C PRO A 163 11.11 -7.23 15.88
N GLU A 164 12.43 -7.13 15.69
CA GLU A 164 13.48 -7.21 16.69
C GLU A 164 13.76 -5.85 17.36
N GLY A 165 13.16 -4.77 16.82
CA GLY A 165 13.28 -3.40 17.35
C GLY A 165 14.43 -2.60 16.76
N GLU A 166 15.13 -3.13 15.77
CA GLU A 166 16.23 -2.46 15.08
C GLU A 166 15.72 -1.49 14.01
N TRP A 167 16.39 -0.34 13.91
CA TRP A 167 16.06 0.65 12.87
C TRP A 167 16.60 0.22 11.51
N ARG A 168 15.72 0.20 10.51
CA ARG A 168 16.01 -0.17 9.12
C ARG A 168 15.78 0.99 8.16
N ASP A 169 16.49 0.92 7.05
CA ASP A 169 16.40 1.90 5.98
C ASP A 169 15.35 1.47 4.96
N SER A 170 14.59 2.44 4.41
CA SER A 170 13.68 2.25 3.29
C SER A 170 14.19 2.96 2.04
N LEU A 171 13.86 2.44 0.87
CA LEU A 171 14.07 3.10 -0.41
C LEU A 171 12.78 3.80 -0.83
N LEU A 172 12.73 5.13 -0.71
CA LEU A 172 11.61 5.87 -1.27
C LEU A 172 11.61 5.74 -2.79
N MET A 173 10.50 5.28 -3.34
CA MET A 173 10.26 5.19 -4.77
C MET A 173 8.99 5.97 -5.13
N GLU A 174 8.92 6.49 -6.34
CA GLU A 174 7.76 7.26 -6.80
C GLU A 174 7.36 6.93 -8.23
N LEU A 175 6.07 7.05 -8.51
CA LEU A 175 5.48 7.11 -9.84
C LEU A 175 4.86 8.50 -10.00
N VAL A 176 5.36 9.26 -10.99
CA VAL A 176 4.87 10.62 -11.28
C VAL A 176 4.32 10.67 -12.69
N VAL A 177 3.11 11.22 -12.84
CA VAL A 177 2.43 11.42 -14.13
C VAL A 177 2.13 12.90 -14.35
N GLY A 178 2.11 13.33 -15.59
CA GLY A 178 1.85 14.72 -15.99
C GLY A 178 3.06 15.41 -16.64
N PRO A 179 2.89 16.64 -17.09
CA PRO A 179 3.99 17.39 -17.67
C PRO A 179 5.07 17.66 -16.63
N ARG A 180 6.32 17.45 -17.03
CA ARG A 180 7.50 17.85 -16.26
C ARG A 180 7.64 19.33 -16.26
#